data_4b1dccfa84c2196df334ba11e73ccbb1
#
_entry.id   4b1dccfa84c2196df334ba11e73ccbb1
#
_cell.length_a   1.000
_cell.length_b   1.000
_cell.length_c   1.000
_cell.angle_alpha   90.00
_cell.angle_beta   90.00
_cell.angle_gamma   90.00
#
_symmetry.space_group_name_H-M   'P 1'
#
loop_
_entity.id
_entity.type
_entity.pdbx_description
1 polymer ?
#
loop_
_entity_poly.entity_id
_entity_poly.type
_entity_poly.pdbx_seq_one_letter_code
_entity_poly.pdbx_strand_id
1 'polypeptide(L)'
;MNAGYFTLDGTQLVPDPRAHSPWATDMLHGRLLGGLAARVIENEFVEEGWRVSRLTVDLFRPAAMKPVQILTSTVRMGRRVRVID
;
A
#
# COMPACT_ATOMS: atom_id res chain seq x y z
N MET A 1 5.31 -9.98 6.47
CA MET A 1 4.95 -9.87 5.04
C MET A 1 6.09 -9.21 4.30
N ASN A 2 6.42 -9.75 3.16
CA ASN A 2 7.37 -9.12 2.23
C ASN A 2 6.57 -8.64 1.02
N ALA A 3 6.63 -7.36 0.72
CA ALA A 3 5.89 -6.76 -0.39
C ALA A 3 6.87 -6.11 -1.38
N GLY A 4 7.70 -6.93 -2.03
CA GLY A 4 8.66 -6.47 -3.01
C GLY A 4 9.73 -5.59 -2.41
N TYR A 5 9.59 -4.27 -2.58
CA TYR A 5 10.55 -3.28 -2.08
C TYR A 5 10.38 -2.90 -0.61
N PHE A 6 9.49 -3.59 0.11
CA PHE A 6 9.22 -3.28 1.51
C PHE A 6 9.31 -4.54 2.36
N THR A 7 9.85 -4.39 3.56
CA THR A 7 9.95 -5.48 4.53
C THR A 7 9.19 -5.10 5.80
N LEU A 8 8.36 -6.00 6.28
CA LEU A 8 7.59 -5.77 7.51
C LEU A 8 8.51 -5.89 8.72
N ASP A 9 8.51 -4.86 9.56
CA ASP A 9 9.21 -4.82 10.85
C ASP A 9 8.23 -4.30 11.90
N GLY A 10 7.71 -5.20 12.72
CA GLY A 10 6.61 -4.87 13.65
C GLY A 10 5.36 -4.48 12.89
N THR A 11 4.90 -3.25 13.11
CA THR A 11 3.75 -2.67 12.39
C THR A 11 4.17 -1.76 11.25
N GLN A 12 5.48 -1.61 11.00
CA GLN A 12 6.00 -0.72 9.98
C GLN A 12 6.54 -1.50 8.80
N LEU A 13 6.45 -0.90 7.63
CA LEU A 13 7.01 -1.42 6.39
C LEU A 13 8.23 -0.58 6.05
N VAL A 14 9.40 -1.24 6.04
CA VAL A 14 10.69 -0.59 5.83
C VAL A 14 11.03 -0.67 4.34
N PRO A 15 11.25 0.48 3.67
CA PRO A 15 11.58 0.47 2.26
C PRO A 15 13.01 -0.03 2.00
N ASP A 16 13.15 -0.83 0.94
CA ASP A 16 14.45 -1.16 0.37
C ASP A 16 15.05 0.12 -0.21
N PRO A 17 16.40 0.30 -0.20
CA PRO A 17 17.02 1.47 -0.82
C PRO A 17 16.62 1.70 -2.29
N ARG A 18 16.26 0.64 -3.01
CA ARG A 18 15.81 0.72 -4.41
C ARG A 18 14.42 1.30 -4.57
N ALA A 19 13.68 1.51 -3.47
CA ALA A 19 12.30 2.02 -3.51
C ALA A 19 12.24 3.54 -3.72
N HIS A 20 13.37 4.21 -3.94
CA HIS A 20 13.41 5.65 -4.13
C HIS A 20 12.79 6.08 -5.45
N SER A 21 12.29 7.32 -5.46
CA SER A 21 11.77 7.97 -6.66
C SER A 21 12.89 8.17 -7.70
N PRO A 22 12.57 8.09 -9.00
CA PRO A 22 13.55 8.47 -10.04
C PRO A 22 13.95 9.95 -9.98
N TRP A 23 13.16 10.77 -9.27
CA TRP A 23 13.41 12.21 -9.15
C TRP A 23 14.29 12.58 -7.95
N ALA A 24 14.28 11.78 -6.88
CA ALA A 24 15.01 12.06 -5.65
C ALA A 24 15.25 10.79 -4.85
N THR A 25 16.48 10.61 -4.34
CA THR A 25 16.85 9.40 -3.60
C THR A 25 16.31 9.36 -2.17
N ASP A 26 15.86 10.50 -1.66
CA ASP A 26 15.27 10.63 -0.32
C ASP A 26 13.73 10.55 -0.31
N MET A 27 13.13 10.25 -1.45
CA MET A 27 11.69 10.12 -1.59
C MET A 27 11.31 8.74 -2.10
N LEU A 28 10.18 8.21 -1.61
CA LEU A 28 9.63 6.96 -2.10
C LEU A 28 9.03 7.13 -3.50
N HIS A 29 9.16 6.08 -4.29
CA HIS A 29 8.52 6.03 -5.60
C HIS A 29 7.01 5.90 -5.41
N GLY A 30 6.22 6.83 -5.96
CA GLY A 30 4.76 6.86 -5.79
C GLY A 30 4.07 5.59 -6.28
N ARG A 31 4.53 5.03 -7.39
CA ARG A 31 4.01 3.77 -7.94
C ARG A 31 4.19 2.62 -6.96
N LEU A 32 5.31 2.57 -6.25
CA LEU A 32 5.57 1.52 -5.26
C LEU A 32 4.68 1.68 -4.03
N LEU A 33 4.36 2.91 -3.63
CA LEU A 33 3.40 3.16 -2.54
C LEU A 33 2.00 2.66 -2.91
N GLY A 34 1.54 2.93 -4.12
CA GLY A 34 0.26 2.42 -4.60
C GLY A 34 0.21 0.90 -4.63
N GLY A 35 1.28 0.27 -5.12
CA GLY A 35 1.40 -1.19 -5.12
C GLY A 35 1.41 -1.77 -3.72
N LEU A 36 2.09 -1.12 -2.79
CA LEU A 36 2.13 -1.54 -1.38
C LEU A 36 0.74 -1.48 -0.75
N ALA A 37 0.02 -0.38 -0.94
CA ALA A 37 -1.34 -0.23 -0.42
C ALA A 37 -2.27 -1.32 -0.97
N ALA A 38 -2.21 -1.59 -2.25
CA ALA A 38 -2.99 -2.65 -2.88
C ALA A 38 -2.67 -4.02 -2.27
N ARG A 39 -1.39 -4.30 -2.05
CA ARG A 39 -0.94 -5.57 -1.47
C ARG A 39 -1.44 -5.77 -0.05
N VAL A 40 -1.39 -4.72 0.76
CA VAL A 40 -1.89 -4.77 2.14
C VAL A 40 -3.39 -5.05 2.15
N ILE A 41 -4.16 -4.36 1.31
CA ILE A 41 -5.60 -4.56 1.22
C ILE A 41 -5.93 -5.97 0.75
N GLU A 42 -5.24 -6.49 -0.25
CA GLU A 42 -5.43 -7.85 -0.73
C GLU A 42 -5.19 -8.87 0.38
N ASN A 43 -4.13 -8.71 1.14
CA ASN A 43 -3.79 -9.65 2.21
C ASN A 43 -4.79 -9.61 3.37
N GLU A 44 -5.35 -8.45 3.68
CA GLU A 44 -6.22 -8.29 4.85
C GLU A 44 -7.70 -8.50 4.56
N PHE A 45 -8.16 -8.12 3.37
CA PHE A 45 -9.60 -8.00 3.11
C PHE A 45 -10.12 -8.87 1.97
N VAL A 46 -9.27 -9.34 1.06
CA VAL A 46 -9.74 -10.15 -0.06
C VAL A 46 -9.83 -11.62 0.36
N GLU A 47 -11.04 -12.14 0.35
CA GLU A 47 -11.35 -13.53 0.62
C GLU A 47 -11.57 -14.27 -0.70
N GLU A 48 -11.70 -15.61 -0.62
CA GLU A 48 -12.02 -16.41 -1.77
C GLU A 48 -13.33 -15.96 -2.43
N GLY A 49 -13.30 -15.81 -3.73
CA GLY A 49 -14.45 -15.31 -4.50
C GLY A 49 -14.51 -13.80 -4.63
N TRP A 50 -13.62 -13.08 -3.96
CA TRP A 50 -13.51 -11.63 -4.05
C TRP A 50 -12.24 -11.24 -4.79
N ARG A 51 -12.28 -10.09 -5.43
CA ARG A 51 -11.11 -9.51 -6.10
C ARG A 51 -11.20 -8.00 -6.11
N VAL A 52 -10.05 -7.35 -6.22
CA VAL A 52 -9.98 -5.90 -6.37
C VAL A 52 -10.49 -5.53 -7.76
N SER A 53 -11.53 -4.69 -7.82
CA SER A 53 -12.10 -4.23 -9.08
C SER A 53 -11.71 -2.79 -9.41
N ARG A 54 -11.36 -2.00 -8.42
CA ARG A 54 -10.89 -0.63 -8.60
C ARG A 54 -9.92 -0.28 -7.48
N LEU A 55 -8.82 0.37 -7.85
CA LEU A 55 -7.89 0.98 -6.93
C LEU A 55 -7.72 2.45 -7.30
N THR A 56 -7.98 3.34 -6.35
CA THR A 56 -7.74 4.77 -6.51
C THR A 56 -6.63 5.19 -5.56
N VAL A 57 -5.62 5.86 -6.10
CA VAL A 57 -4.47 6.31 -5.31
C VAL A 57 -4.31 7.82 -5.48
N ASP A 58 -4.38 8.53 -4.36
CA ASP A 58 -4.17 9.97 -4.32
C ASP A 58 -2.81 10.26 -3.69
N LEU A 59 -1.92 10.86 -4.47
CA LEU A 59 -0.57 11.20 -4.04
C LEU A 59 -0.48 12.72 -3.88
N PHE A 60 -0.90 13.20 -2.70
CA PHE A 60 -0.98 14.63 -2.44
C PHE A 60 0.39 15.29 -2.26
N ARG A 61 1.38 14.53 -1.81
CA ARG A 61 2.76 15.01 -1.64
C ARG A 61 3.73 13.83 -1.61
N PRO A 62 5.02 14.07 -1.92
CA PRO A 62 6.02 13.02 -1.86
C PRO A 62 6.19 12.47 -0.45
N ALA A 63 6.42 11.17 -0.36
CA ALA A 63 6.73 10.50 0.90
C ALA A 63 8.24 10.32 1.03
N ALA A 64 8.76 10.50 2.24
CA ALA A 64 10.18 10.31 2.51
C ALA A 64 10.57 8.83 2.49
N MET A 65 11.85 8.55 2.21
CA MET A 65 12.44 7.21 2.29
C MET A 65 12.62 6.81 3.76
N LYS A 66 11.51 6.52 4.41
CA LYS A 66 11.44 6.12 5.82
C LYS A 66 10.45 4.97 5.97
N PRO A 67 10.48 4.23 7.08
CA PRO A 67 9.46 3.22 7.36
C PRO A 67 8.06 3.83 7.29
N VAL A 68 7.12 3.09 6.70
CA VAL A 68 5.74 3.51 6.55
C VAL A 68 4.81 2.55 7.28
N GLN A 69 3.69 3.08 7.75
CA GLN A 69 2.62 2.28 8.33
C GLN A 69 1.36 2.45 7.49
N ILE A 70 0.74 1.34 7.15
CA ILE A 70 -0.50 1.34 6.40
C ILE A 70 -1.66 1.20 7.38
N LEU A 71 -2.55 2.18 7.37
CA LEU A 71 -3.77 2.16 8.17
C LEU A 71 -4.95 1.96 7.22
N THR A 72 -5.82 1.03 7.58
CA THR A 72 -6.98 0.70 6.75
C THR A 72 -8.26 0.93 7.53
N SER A 73 -9.32 1.32 6.82
CA SER A 73 -10.66 1.40 7.39
C SER A 73 -11.68 0.90 6.38
N THR A 74 -12.67 0.15 6.87
CA THR A 74 -13.77 -0.30 6.03
C THR A 74 -14.78 0.81 5.88
N VAL A 75 -14.99 1.28 4.65
CA VAL A 75 -15.98 2.32 4.34
C VAL A 75 -17.34 1.69 4.09
N ARG A 76 -17.36 0.55 3.39
CA ARG A 76 -18.60 -0.16 3.11
C ARG A 76 -18.35 -1.66 3.08
N MET A 77 -19.22 -2.41 3.72
CA MET A 77 -19.18 -3.88 3.75
C MET A 77 -20.49 -4.42 3.18
N GLY A 78 -20.63 -4.36 1.86
CA GLY A 78 -21.79 -4.86 1.16
C GLY A 78 -21.66 -6.32 0.74
N ARG A 79 -22.75 -6.90 0.27
CA ARG A 79 -22.77 -8.29 -0.19
C ARG A 79 -21.99 -8.48 -1.50
N ARG A 80 -22.05 -7.50 -2.40
CA ARG A 80 -21.44 -7.55 -3.72
C ARG A 80 -20.25 -6.64 -3.86
N VAL A 81 -20.22 -5.57 -3.07
CA VAL A 81 -19.18 -4.54 -3.14
C VAL A 81 -18.71 -4.22 -1.74
N ARG A 82 -17.39 -4.21 -1.56
CA ARG A 82 -16.73 -3.76 -0.32
C ARG A 82 -15.81 -2.61 -0.67
N VAL A 83 -15.82 -1.57 0.17
CA VAL A 83 -14.95 -0.41 0.00
C VAL A 83 -14.06 -0.28 1.21
N ILE A 84 -12.75 -0.35 0.99
CA ILE A 84 -11.71 -0.25 2.01
C ILE A 84 -10.87 0.99 1.70
N ASP A 85 -10.67 1.79 2.71
CA ASP A 85 -9.88 3.01 2.61
C ASP A 85 -8.56 2.88 3.38
#